data_5c66533727451f3ad5ddd5624974ef9d
#
_entry.id   5c66533727451f3ad5ddd5624974ef9d
#
_cell.length_a   1.000
_cell.length_b   1.000
_cell.length_c   1.000
_cell.angle_alpha   90.00
_cell.angle_beta   90.00
_cell.angle_gamma   90.00
#
_symmetry.space_group_name_H-M   'P 1'
#
loop_
_entity.id
_entity.type
_entity.pdbx_description
1 polymer ?
#
loop_
_entity_poly.entity_id
_entity_poly.type
_entity_poly.pdbx_seq_one_letter_code
_entity_poly.pdbx_strand_id
1 'polypeptide(L)'
;MRILRTTLLVLPALLLSGIISAWAAPPVMMQNYETDPVPLSVWVVNIPNENASVKLSSDAPFEGKRCLKLHYHFVGNGNFEYLGVPNKVKIQAPIHKLRYMLKGDGSGCSYGLRLLDASGETHQWKMGAIDFTGWKEVVVDLDAPHETWDGDKNGKLDYPLTEATFTIGQPEEKSKLPIESDLSFDAIRVDSDKSAAEILGSRISVVSPPYCSDIKGDTTVTLSAPGFKSVTVKCWKQGGAFGSDATVATVGLNAAGKGAFVFPAEAFPHGPVTLRISGANSSARDNCYLQLYNRGGVSWNEGLPKAPPAAKGMSLVFADDFKGPLSISSTDPKATYYDHKPPNGSQDFSTLTFTGHDSPNNPFTQVDTYLRIRANEKTHSAGLLSSLKNDGSGIKVTLPCYFECRLLGPNAIGTWPAFWLMTDYMTNYKALGDKTPVDELDIIEAYGGEGPREPNADDTYMITPHAWNQGDVGKALETAAFKAMQNPAHMRKFGIPSTWFDTFHTYGCKITATDTVYYCDNIEVGRHTTLPTTKRYPLFFMINLATGGGWPVDLSRYNGMADMYVDFVRVYK
;
A
#
# COMPACT_ATOMS: atom_id res chain seq x y z
N MET A 1 -19.06 -25.58 86.79
CA MET A 1 -17.97 -25.12 85.94
C MET A 1 -17.58 -26.25 84.99
N ARG A 2 -18.07 -26.18 83.73
CA ARG A 2 -17.86 -27.23 82.73
C ARG A 2 -16.68 -26.84 81.84
N ILE A 3 -15.67 -27.69 81.78
CA ILE A 3 -14.51 -27.55 80.93
C ILE A 3 -14.83 -28.26 79.61
N LEU A 4 -14.93 -27.49 78.50
CA LEU A 4 -14.97 -28.02 77.15
C LEU A 4 -13.57 -28.45 76.69
N ARG A 5 -13.40 -29.70 76.35
CA ARG A 5 -12.24 -30.22 75.63
C ARG A 5 -12.50 -30.09 74.13
N THR A 6 -11.70 -29.30 73.44
CA THR A 6 -11.68 -29.21 71.98
C THR A 6 -10.71 -30.23 71.42
N THR A 7 -11.25 -31.18 70.66
CA THR A 7 -10.47 -32.19 69.95
C THR A 7 -10.07 -31.63 68.58
N LEU A 8 -8.77 -31.54 68.34
CA LEU A 8 -8.19 -31.14 67.05
C LEU A 8 -8.19 -32.40 66.16
N LEU A 9 -8.97 -32.38 65.07
CA LEU A 9 -8.89 -33.35 63.98
C LEU A 9 -7.82 -32.87 62.98
N VAL A 10 -6.75 -33.65 62.86
CA VAL A 10 -5.73 -33.49 61.82
C VAL A 10 -6.20 -34.27 60.60
N LEU A 11 -6.60 -33.57 59.55
CA LEU A 11 -6.80 -34.17 58.22
C LEU A 11 -5.43 -34.31 57.51
N PRO A 12 -5.15 -35.45 56.87
CA PRO A 12 -3.98 -35.57 56.04
C PRO A 12 -4.17 -34.75 54.74
N ALA A 13 -3.19 -33.88 54.44
CA ALA A 13 -3.14 -33.20 53.16
C ALA A 13 -2.82 -34.22 52.03
N LEU A 14 -3.83 -34.53 51.25
CA LEU A 14 -3.64 -35.18 49.94
C LEU A 14 -2.97 -34.18 49.02
N LEU A 15 -1.71 -34.41 48.68
CA LEU A 15 -1.04 -33.80 47.55
C LEU A 15 -1.75 -34.24 46.26
N LEU A 16 -2.71 -33.44 45.78
CA LEU A 16 -3.14 -33.49 44.38
C LEU A 16 -2.00 -32.86 43.55
N SER A 17 -1.16 -33.71 42.96
CA SER A 17 -0.33 -33.35 41.82
C SER A 17 -1.26 -33.07 40.64
N GLY A 18 -1.77 -31.84 40.57
CA GLY A 18 -2.48 -31.33 39.39
C GLY A 18 -1.52 -31.33 38.22
N ILE A 19 -1.76 -32.22 37.27
CA ILE A 19 -1.20 -32.09 35.92
C ILE A 19 -1.73 -30.78 35.40
N ILE A 20 -0.89 -29.72 35.46
CA ILE A 20 -1.15 -28.50 34.70
C ILE A 20 -1.01 -28.93 33.24
N SER A 21 -2.12 -29.25 32.59
CA SER A 21 -2.16 -29.31 31.16
C SER A 21 -1.76 -27.90 30.69
N ALA A 22 -0.59 -27.80 30.08
CA ALA A 22 -0.18 -26.56 29.41
C ALA A 22 -1.32 -26.18 28.45
N TRP A 23 -2.03 -25.12 28.74
CA TRP A 23 -3.03 -24.56 27.84
C TRP A 23 -2.26 -24.16 26.59
N ALA A 24 -2.56 -24.84 25.46
CA ALA A 24 -2.03 -24.40 24.17
C ALA A 24 -2.39 -22.92 23.98
N ALA A 25 -1.44 -22.13 23.54
CA ALA A 25 -1.70 -20.74 23.22
C ALA A 25 -2.87 -20.65 22.22
N PRO A 26 -3.74 -19.63 22.32
CA PRO A 26 -4.85 -19.51 21.38
C PRO A 26 -4.31 -19.33 19.95
N PRO A 27 -4.99 -19.90 18.95
CA PRO A 27 -4.57 -19.78 17.55
C PRO A 27 -4.42 -18.32 17.13
N VAL A 28 -3.36 -18.03 16.38
CA VAL A 28 -3.08 -16.66 15.90
C VAL A 28 -3.82 -16.41 14.60
N MET A 29 -4.62 -15.33 14.55
CA MET A 29 -5.34 -14.90 13.35
C MET A 29 -4.37 -14.38 12.30
N MET A 30 -4.45 -14.92 11.08
CA MET A 30 -3.65 -14.52 9.93
C MET A 30 -4.47 -13.69 8.94
N GLN A 31 -5.73 -14.08 8.68
CA GLN A 31 -6.63 -13.38 7.77
C GLN A 31 -8.07 -13.63 8.19
N ASN A 32 -8.87 -12.56 8.30
CA ASN A 32 -10.30 -12.62 8.59
C ASN A 32 -11.15 -11.86 7.56
N TYR A 33 -10.54 -11.39 6.47
CA TYR A 33 -11.18 -10.65 5.38
C TYR A 33 -11.89 -9.34 5.78
N GLU A 34 -11.66 -8.84 7.01
CA GLU A 34 -12.27 -7.61 7.52
C GLU A 34 -11.46 -6.35 7.22
N THR A 35 -10.18 -6.50 6.90
CA THR A 35 -9.27 -5.38 6.57
C THR A 35 -8.98 -5.36 5.08
N ASP A 36 -9.28 -4.24 4.42
CA ASP A 36 -8.91 -4.00 3.02
C ASP A 36 -7.46 -3.51 2.89
N PRO A 37 -6.82 -3.79 1.76
CA PRO A 37 -7.32 -4.61 0.66
C PRO A 37 -6.99 -6.08 0.88
N VAL A 38 -7.93 -6.93 0.55
CA VAL A 38 -7.65 -8.36 0.38
C VAL A 38 -7.28 -8.57 -1.08
N PRO A 39 -6.04 -8.94 -1.42
CA PRO A 39 -5.68 -9.28 -2.80
C PRO A 39 -6.51 -10.48 -3.23
N LEU A 40 -7.49 -10.27 -4.09
CA LEU A 40 -8.37 -11.31 -4.58
C LEU A 40 -7.87 -11.80 -5.93
N SER A 41 -7.51 -13.07 -6.01
CA SER A 41 -7.17 -13.72 -7.28
C SER A 41 -7.59 -15.20 -7.24
N VAL A 42 -7.83 -15.75 -8.42
CA VAL A 42 -8.04 -17.17 -8.63
C VAL A 42 -7.27 -17.56 -9.89
N TRP A 43 -6.56 -18.68 -9.82
CA TRP A 43 -5.99 -19.30 -11.00
C TRP A 43 -6.69 -20.63 -11.29
N VAL A 44 -6.75 -20.99 -12.57
CA VAL A 44 -7.49 -22.18 -13.04
C VAL A 44 -6.60 -23.06 -13.91
N VAL A 45 -6.89 -24.35 -13.92
CA VAL A 45 -6.23 -25.33 -14.78
C VAL A 45 -7.28 -26.20 -15.45
N ASN A 46 -7.19 -26.30 -16.77
CA ASN A 46 -8.08 -27.05 -17.67
C ASN A 46 -9.55 -26.58 -17.68
N ILE A 47 -9.84 -25.40 -17.18
CA ILE A 47 -11.12 -24.71 -17.34
C ILE A 47 -10.89 -23.27 -17.81
N PRO A 48 -11.86 -22.63 -18.50
CA PRO A 48 -11.80 -21.23 -18.87
C PRO A 48 -11.68 -20.31 -17.64
N ASN A 49 -10.96 -19.20 -17.77
CA ASN A 49 -10.78 -18.24 -16.65
C ASN A 49 -12.11 -17.67 -16.16
N GLU A 50 -13.06 -17.45 -17.04
CA GLU A 50 -14.41 -16.96 -16.73
C GLU A 50 -15.24 -17.92 -15.87
N ASN A 51 -14.83 -19.19 -15.77
CA ASN A 51 -15.49 -20.21 -14.98
C ASN A 51 -15.11 -20.19 -13.49
N ALA A 52 -14.25 -19.26 -13.07
CA ALA A 52 -13.94 -19.06 -11.66
C ALA A 52 -13.80 -17.58 -11.33
N SER A 53 -14.36 -17.17 -10.20
CA SER A 53 -14.19 -15.81 -9.70
C SER A 53 -14.21 -15.78 -8.18
N VAL A 54 -13.52 -14.80 -7.58
CA VAL A 54 -13.50 -14.55 -6.14
C VAL A 54 -13.91 -13.12 -5.84
N LYS A 55 -14.65 -12.96 -4.74
CA LYS A 55 -15.06 -11.65 -4.23
C LYS A 55 -15.20 -11.67 -2.72
N LEU A 56 -15.14 -10.51 -2.07
CA LEU A 56 -15.60 -10.37 -0.69
C LEU A 56 -17.12 -10.36 -0.66
N SER A 57 -17.70 -11.03 0.32
CA SER A 57 -19.15 -11.17 0.48
C SER A 57 -19.54 -10.96 1.94
N SER A 58 -20.60 -10.21 2.16
CA SER A 58 -21.27 -10.06 3.45
C SER A 58 -22.40 -11.11 3.65
N ASP A 59 -22.52 -12.05 2.74
CA ASP A 59 -23.54 -13.09 2.77
C ASP A 59 -23.17 -14.21 3.74
N ALA A 60 -23.66 -14.11 4.97
CA ALA A 60 -23.47 -15.07 6.07
C ALA A 60 -21.98 -15.44 6.31
N PRO A 61 -21.10 -14.49 6.65
CA PRO A 61 -19.73 -14.78 7.05
C PRO A 61 -19.71 -15.67 8.30
N PHE A 62 -18.59 -16.39 8.53
CA PHE A 62 -18.43 -17.18 9.75
C PHE A 62 -18.24 -16.25 10.97
N GLU A 63 -17.38 -15.26 10.82
CA GLU A 63 -17.17 -14.21 11.82
C GLU A 63 -17.08 -12.83 11.16
N GLY A 64 -17.26 -11.77 11.95
CA GLY A 64 -17.18 -10.40 11.43
C GLY A 64 -18.31 -10.03 10.47
N LYS A 65 -17.95 -9.31 9.40
CA LYS A 65 -18.89 -8.75 8.42
C LYS A 65 -18.72 -9.31 7.01
N ARG A 66 -17.58 -9.91 6.70
CA ARG A 66 -17.23 -10.38 5.35
C ARG A 66 -16.51 -11.72 5.39
N CYS A 67 -16.64 -12.45 4.31
CA CYS A 67 -15.85 -13.66 4.01
C CYS A 67 -15.41 -13.64 2.55
N LEU A 68 -14.45 -14.47 2.18
CA LEU A 68 -14.09 -14.71 0.80
C LEU A 68 -15.09 -15.65 0.16
N LYS A 69 -15.72 -15.27 -0.94
CA LYS A 69 -16.62 -16.11 -1.73
C LYS A 69 -15.98 -16.47 -3.06
N LEU A 70 -15.86 -17.77 -3.32
CA LEU A 70 -15.42 -18.35 -4.59
C LEU A 70 -16.64 -18.86 -5.35
N HIS A 71 -16.80 -18.42 -6.60
CA HIS A 71 -17.66 -19.04 -7.60
C HIS A 71 -16.81 -19.92 -8.52
N TYR A 72 -17.28 -21.13 -8.87
CA TYR A 72 -16.57 -22.01 -9.78
C TYR A 72 -17.51 -22.86 -10.63
N HIS A 73 -17.04 -23.22 -11.85
CA HIS A 73 -17.74 -24.09 -12.78
C HIS A 73 -16.76 -25.10 -13.41
N PHE A 74 -16.83 -26.36 -12.98
CA PHE A 74 -16.15 -27.48 -13.61
C PHE A 74 -17.02 -28.08 -14.70
N VAL A 75 -16.54 -28.10 -15.94
CA VAL A 75 -17.35 -28.45 -17.12
C VAL A 75 -17.25 -29.92 -17.51
N GLY A 76 -16.22 -30.65 -17.05
CA GLY A 76 -16.05 -32.06 -17.37
C GLY A 76 -15.48 -32.29 -18.77
N ASN A 77 -14.44 -31.55 -19.17
CA ASN A 77 -13.82 -31.62 -20.49
C ASN A 77 -12.91 -32.84 -20.74
N GLY A 78 -12.88 -33.78 -19.82
CA GLY A 78 -12.06 -35.00 -19.89
C GLY A 78 -10.69 -34.91 -19.25
N ASN A 79 -10.19 -33.71 -18.99
CA ASN A 79 -8.99 -33.46 -18.20
C ASN A 79 -9.33 -33.29 -16.70
N PHE A 80 -8.33 -33.34 -15.84
CA PHE A 80 -8.54 -33.01 -14.43
C PHE A 80 -8.61 -31.51 -14.26
N GLU A 81 -9.77 -31.01 -13.88
CA GLU A 81 -10.08 -29.59 -13.70
C GLU A 81 -9.86 -29.18 -12.26
N TYR A 82 -9.10 -28.11 -12.02
CA TYR A 82 -8.89 -27.57 -10.70
C TYR A 82 -8.54 -26.08 -10.72
N LEU A 83 -8.60 -25.47 -9.53
CA LEU A 83 -8.29 -24.06 -9.33
C LEU A 83 -7.62 -23.85 -7.98
N GLY A 84 -7.05 -22.67 -7.79
CA GLY A 84 -6.52 -22.23 -6.52
C GLY A 84 -6.84 -20.78 -6.22
N VAL A 85 -7.10 -20.52 -4.95
CA VAL A 85 -7.38 -19.20 -4.38
C VAL A 85 -6.23 -18.81 -3.47
N PRO A 86 -5.24 -18.03 -3.98
CA PRO A 86 -4.10 -17.59 -3.20
C PRO A 86 -4.52 -16.56 -2.15
N ASN A 87 -4.05 -16.75 -0.92
CA ASN A 87 -4.16 -15.78 0.15
C ASN A 87 -2.74 -15.33 0.52
N LYS A 88 -2.45 -14.05 0.44
CA LYS A 88 -1.18 -13.52 0.91
C LYS A 88 -1.17 -13.56 2.43
N VAL A 89 -0.22 -14.31 2.97
CA VAL A 89 0.04 -14.44 4.40
C VAL A 89 1.50 -14.10 4.66
N LYS A 90 1.82 -13.68 5.87
CA LYS A 90 3.21 -13.49 6.29
C LYS A 90 3.39 -14.20 7.63
N ILE A 91 3.90 -15.43 7.57
CA ILE A 91 4.14 -16.26 8.74
C ILE A 91 5.65 -16.36 8.93
N GLN A 92 6.17 -15.68 9.96
CA GLN A 92 7.61 -15.47 10.17
C GLN A 92 8.29 -16.58 10.98
N ALA A 93 7.51 -17.39 11.68
CA ALA A 93 8.04 -18.40 12.60
C ALA A 93 7.30 -19.73 12.42
N PRO A 94 7.92 -20.85 12.81
CA PRO A 94 7.33 -22.17 12.68
C PRO A 94 5.94 -22.30 13.29
N ILE A 95 5.06 -22.95 12.55
CA ILE A 95 3.68 -23.26 12.94
C ILE A 95 3.44 -24.77 12.78
N HIS A 96 2.55 -25.34 13.59
CA HIS A 96 2.21 -26.77 13.54
C HIS A 96 0.94 -27.04 12.75
N LYS A 97 -0.03 -26.13 12.80
CA LYS A 97 -1.32 -26.27 12.11
C LYS A 97 -1.75 -24.97 11.47
N LEU A 98 -2.40 -25.10 10.32
CA LEU A 98 -3.17 -24.01 9.72
C LEU A 98 -4.65 -24.39 9.76
N ARG A 99 -5.48 -23.47 10.23
CA ARG A 99 -6.92 -23.62 10.35
C ARG A 99 -7.63 -22.57 9.52
N TYR A 100 -8.74 -22.94 8.92
CA TYR A 100 -9.63 -21.99 8.25
C TYR A 100 -11.06 -22.49 8.27
N MET A 101 -12.01 -21.60 8.14
CA MET A 101 -13.40 -21.93 7.99
C MET A 101 -13.74 -22.08 6.51
N LEU A 102 -14.36 -23.20 6.14
CA LEU A 102 -14.87 -23.49 4.80
C LEU A 102 -16.37 -23.73 4.88
N LYS A 103 -17.14 -22.91 4.12
CA LYS A 103 -18.56 -23.15 3.90
C LYS A 103 -18.70 -24.05 2.68
N GLY A 104 -18.94 -25.32 2.93
CA GLY A 104 -19.08 -26.33 1.91
C GLY A 104 -20.44 -26.27 1.22
N ASP A 105 -20.51 -26.86 0.03
CA ASP A 105 -21.66 -26.92 -0.86
C ASP A 105 -22.18 -28.37 -1.08
N GLY A 106 -21.50 -29.37 -0.49
CA GLY A 106 -21.85 -30.78 -0.66
C GLY A 106 -21.52 -31.35 -2.05
N SER A 107 -20.73 -30.64 -2.85
CA SER A 107 -20.43 -31.00 -4.25
C SER A 107 -19.65 -32.29 -4.43
N GLY A 108 -18.91 -32.71 -3.42
CA GLY A 108 -17.94 -33.80 -3.52
C GLY A 108 -16.65 -33.40 -4.25
N CYS A 109 -16.46 -32.11 -4.55
CA CYS A 109 -15.21 -31.59 -5.09
C CYS A 109 -14.06 -31.83 -4.11
N SER A 110 -12.88 -32.16 -4.63
CA SER A 110 -11.69 -32.30 -3.80
C SER A 110 -11.20 -30.94 -3.32
N TYR A 111 -10.64 -30.88 -2.10
CA TYR A 111 -10.05 -29.63 -1.59
C TYR A 111 -8.74 -29.88 -0.85
N GLY A 112 -7.93 -28.84 -0.76
CA GLY A 112 -6.63 -28.91 -0.13
C GLY A 112 -6.04 -27.53 0.18
N LEU A 113 -4.84 -27.56 0.75
CA LEU A 113 -4.05 -26.38 1.07
C LEU A 113 -2.68 -26.49 0.39
N ARG A 114 -2.20 -25.40 -0.19
CA ARG A 114 -0.79 -25.21 -0.58
C ARG A 114 -0.18 -24.09 0.23
N LEU A 115 1.07 -24.26 0.63
CA LEU A 115 1.91 -23.21 1.21
C LEU A 115 3.13 -23.02 0.31
N LEU A 116 3.48 -21.76 0.06
CA LEU A 116 4.72 -21.39 -0.59
C LEU A 116 5.71 -20.90 0.46
N ASP A 117 6.85 -21.54 0.56
CA ASP A 117 7.87 -21.24 1.54
C ASP A 117 8.93 -20.25 1.05
N ALA A 118 9.91 -19.93 1.91
CA ALA A 118 10.96 -18.96 1.61
C ALA A 118 11.95 -19.42 0.54
N SER A 119 12.09 -20.73 0.32
CA SER A 119 12.94 -21.29 -0.74
C SER A 119 12.25 -21.28 -2.11
N GLY A 120 10.94 -21.03 -2.14
CA GLY A 120 10.07 -21.19 -3.29
C GLY A 120 9.54 -22.62 -3.44
N GLU A 121 9.74 -23.50 -2.44
CA GLU A 121 9.15 -24.83 -2.44
C GLU A 121 7.65 -24.74 -2.15
N THR A 122 6.86 -25.46 -2.93
CA THR A 122 5.42 -25.59 -2.73
C THR A 122 5.12 -26.86 -1.97
N HIS A 123 4.38 -26.73 -0.88
CA HIS A 123 3.92 -27.81 -0.03
C HIS A 123 2.41 -27.97 -0.16
N GLN A 124 1.90 -29.19 -0.42
CA GLN A 124 0.47 -29.45 -0.62
C GLN A 124 -0.07 -30.55 0.26
N TRP A 125 -1.14 -30.22 1.00
CA TRP A 125 -1.95 -31.17 1.78
C TRP A 125 -3.30 -31.35 1.10
N LYS A 126 -3.67 -32.63 0.83
CA LYS A 126 -4.98 -33.02 0.31
C LYS A 126 -5.91 -33.30 1.47
N MET A 127 -7.07 -32.66 1.53
CA MET A 127 -7.99 -32.71 2.67
C MET A 127 -9.21 -33.60 2.41
N GLY A 128 -9.36 -34.16 1.21
CA GLY A 128 -10.47 -35.02 0.83
C GLY A 128 -11.53 -34.34 -0.02
N ALA A 129 -12.79 -34.70 0.16
CA ALA A 129 -13.92 -34.22 -0.61
C ALA A 129 -14.81 -33.27 0.23
N ILE A 130 -15.42 -32.29 -0.42
CA ILE A 130 -16.42 -31.39 0.17
C ILE A 130 -17.77 -32.13 0.20
N ASP A 131 -17.94 -33.02 1.18
CA ASP A 131 -19.12 -33.86 1.40
C ASP A 131 -20.10 -33.24 2.43
N PHE A 132 -19.90 -31.98 2.78
CA PHE A 132 -20.67 -31.26 3.79
C PHE A 132 -21.21 -29.92 3.23
N THR A 133 -22.27 -29.42 3.87
CA THR A 133 -22.86 -28.12 3.64
C THR A 133 -22.72 -27.25 4.88
N GLY A 134 -22.64 -25.91 4.69
CA GLY A 134 -22.45 -24.98 5.81
C GLY A 134 -21.00 -24.88 6.28
N TRP A 135 -20.77 -24.11 7.34
CA TRP A 135 -19.43 -23.83 7.87
C TRP A 135 -18.84 -25.02 8.61
N LYS A 136 -17.61 -25.37 8.27
CA LYS A 136 -16.80 -26.39 8.93
C LYS A 136 -15.37 -25.87 9.12
N GLU A 137 -14.80 -26.08 10.29
CA GLU A 137 -13.37 -25.82 10.50
C GLU A 137 -12.55 -26.89 9.79
N VAL A 138 -11.64 -26.47 8.95
CA VAL A 138 -10.62 -27.31 8.33
C VAL A 138 -9.32 -27.10 9.10
N VAL A 139 -8.74 -28.19 9.57
CA VAL A 139 -7.48 -28.20 10.31
C VAL A 139 -6.45 -28.97 9.50
N VAL A 140 -5.43 -28.29 9.01
CA VAL A 140 -4.30 -28.90 8.30
C VAL A 140 -3.17 -29.07 9.29
N ASP A 141 -2.81 -30.31 9.56
CA ASP A 141 -1.62 -30.66 10.35
C ASP A 141 -0.41 -30.59 9.41
N LEU A 142 0.48 -29.64 9.64
CA LEU A 142 1.62 -29.38 8.75
C LEU A 142 2.75 -30.41 8.93
N ASP A 143 2.74 -31.15 10.05
CA ASP A 143 3.68 -32.27 10.28
C ASP A 143 3.21 -33.57 9.59
N ALA A 144 1.98 -33.58 9.06
CA ALA A 144 1.47 -34.74 8.32
C ALA A 144 2.16 -34.86 6.94
N PRO A 145 2.25 -36.10 6.41
CA PRO A 145 2.80 -36.33 5.06
C PRO A 145 2.09 -35.52 4.00
N HIS A 146 2.86 -34.92 3.09
CA HIS A 146 2.37 -34.04 2.04
C HIS A 146 3.23 -34.12 0.78
N GLU A 147 2.77 -33.52 -0.32
CA GLU A 147 3.50 -33.45 -1.58
C GLU A 147 4.30 -32.14 -1.63
N THR A 148 5.51 -32.19 -2.21
CA THR A 148 6.35 -30.99 -2.40
C THR A 148 6.96 -30.97 -3.79
N TRP A 149 7.21 -29.75 -4.31
CA TRP A 149 7.90 -29.53 -5.58
C TRP A 149 8.45 -28.10 -5.65
N ASP A 150 9.34 -27.84 -6.61
CA ASP A 150 10.08 -26.60 -6.81
C ASP A 150 11.05 -26.30 -5.65
N GLY A 151 11.46 -25.06 -5.45
CA GLY A 151 12.32 -24.60 -4.38
C GLY A 151 13.61 -25.42 -4.24
N ASP A 152 14.06 -25.61 -2.99
CA ASP A 152 15.27 -26.39 -2.66
C ASP A 152 15.02 -27.90 -2.50
N LYS A 153 13.76 -28.33 -2.57
CA LYS A 153 13.32 -29.75 -2.55
C LYS A 153 13.73 -30.51 -1.29
N ASN A 154 13.81 -29.81 -0.17
CA ASN A 154 14.18 -30.43 1.10
C ASN A 154 12.98 -31.03 1.85
N GLY A 155 11.73 -30.71 1.42
CA GLY A 155 10.47 -31.18 1.99
C GLY A 155 10.15 -30.60 3.37
N LYS A 156 10.83 -29.54 3.76
CA LYS A 156 10.63 -28.84 5.04
C LYS A 156 10.16 -27.43 4.77
N LEU A 157 9.26 -26.92 5.60
CA LEU A 157 8.80 -25.55 5.51
C LEU A 157 9.89 -24.57 5.95
N ASP A 158 10.38 -23.77 5.03
CA ASP A 158 11.31 -22.66 5.27
C ASP A 158 10.55 -21.36 5.47
N TYR A 159 10.88 -20.64 6.55
CA TYR A 159 10.18 -19.41 6.91
C TYR A 159 10.93 -18.17 6.44
N PRO A 160 10.21 -17.08 6.04
CA PRO A 160 8.76 -16.88 6.16
C PRO A 160 7.94 -17.60 5.09
N LEU A 161 6.71 -18.02 5.45
CA LEU A 161 5.72 -18.41 4.46
C LEU A 161 5.03 -17.15 3.93
N THR A 162 4.83 -17.08 2.62
CA THR A 162 4.33 -15.86 1.95
C THR A 162 2.95 -16.04 1.32
N GLU A 163 2.50 -17.28 1.15
CA GLU A 163 1.22 -17.59 0.52
C GLU A 163 0.60 -18.86 1.09
N ALA A 164 -0.72 -18.80 1.32
CA ALA A 164 -1.57 -19.93 1.61
C ALA A 164 -2.66 -20.03 0.54
N THR A 165 -2.62 -21.04 -0.33
CA THR A 165 -3.56 -21.20 -1.43
C THR A 165 -4.55 -22.32 -1.11
N PHE A 166 -5.86 -21.99 -1.10
CA PHE A 166 -6.92 -23.01 -1.10
C PHE A 166 -7.05 -23.62 -2.48
N THR A 167 -6.95 -24.93 -2.58
CA THR A 167 -7.11 -25.66 -3.85
C THR A 167 -8.42 -26.41 -3.88
N ILE A 168 -9.14 -26.30 -5.01
CA ILE A 168 -10.40 -27.00 -5.27
C ILE A 168 -10.23 -27.74 -6.59
N GLY A 169 -10.50 -29.03 -6.61
CA GLY A 169 -10.49 -29.86 -7.81
C GLY A 169 -11.85 -30.48 -8.06
N GLN A 170 -12.10 -30.86 -9.30
CA GLN A 170 -13.33 -31.57 -9.67
C GLN A 170 -13.57 -32.82 -8.79
N PRO A 171 -14.82 -33.27 -8.62
CA PRO A 171 -15.09 -34.48 -7.85
C PRO A 171 -14.46 -35.73 -8.52
N GLU A 172 -14.07 -36.72 -7.71
CA GLU A 172 -13.56 -37.99 -8.23
C GLU A 172 -14.64 -38.70 -9.06
N GLU A 173 -15.88 -38.58 -8.63
CA GLU A 173 -17.05 -39.17 -9.32
C GLU A 173 -17.44 -38.28 -10.51
N LYS A 174 -16.93 -38.65 -11.69
CA LYS A 174 -17.14 -37.87 -12.93
C LYS A 174 -18.60 -37.72 -13.37
N SER A 175 -19.49 -38.61 -12.87
CA SER A 175 -20.94 -38.52 -13.13
C SER A 175 -21.59 -37.26 -12.53
N LYS A 176 -20.90 -36.59 -11.61
CA LYS A 176 -21.35 -35.32 -11.00
C LYS A 176 -21.03 -34.07 -11.85
N LEU A 177 -20.27 -34.22 -12.94
CA LEU A 177 -19.94 -33.12 -13.83
C LEU A 177 -21.00 -32.95 -14.94
N PRO A 178 -21.28 -31.73 -15.42
CA PRO A 178 -20.72 -30.45 -14.96
C PRO A 178 -21.25 -30.03 -13.59
N ILE A 179 -20.44 -29.24 -12.86
CA ILE A 179 -20.77 -28.72 -11.54
C ILE A 179 -20.48 -27.23 -11.48
N GLU A 180 -21.46 -26.43 -11.07
CA GLU A 180 -21.34 -25.00 -10.84
C GLU A 180 -21.85 -24.68 -9.44
N SER A 181 -21.02 -24.02 -8.62
CA SER A 181 -21.36 -23.76 -7.22
C SER A 181 -20.53 -22.64 -6.61
N ASP A 182 -20.86 -22.32 -5.37
CA ASP A 182 -20.17 -21.32 -4.54
C ASP A 182 -19.61 -21.96 -3.26
N LEU A 183 -18.38 -21.58 -2.92
CA LEU A 183 -17.76 -21.85 -1.62
C LEU A 183 -17.46 -20.54 -0.91
N SER A 184 -17.36 -20.58 0.43
CA SER A 184 -16.86 -19.43 1.17
C SER A 184 -15.76 -19.84 2.14
N PHE A 185 -14.78 -18.94 2.31
CA PHE A 185 -13.65 -19.13 3.22
C PHE A 185 -13.60 -17.98 4.21
N ASP A 186 -13.18 -18.28 5.45
CA ASP A 186 -13.07 -17.30 6.50
C ASP A 186 -12.04 -17.71 7.55
N ALA A 187 -11.59 -16.74 8.37
CA ALA A 187 -10.88 -16.96 9.62
C ALA A 187 -9.65 -17.88 9.52
N ILE A 188 -8.65 -17.50 8.69
CA ILE A 188 -7.38 -18.24 8.62
C ILE A 188 -6.60 -18.01 9.91
N ARG A 189 -6.30 -19.08 10.64
CA ARG A 189 -5.55 -19.08 11.91
C ARG A 189 -4.43 -20.11 11.89
N VAL A 190 -3.44 -19.92 12.76
CA VAL A 190 -2.33 -20.87 12.92
C VAL A 190 -2.10 -21.23 14.37
N ASP A 191 -1.73 -22.48 14.61
CA ASP A 191 -1.27 -22.98 15.92
C ASP A 191 0.25 -23.07 15.92
N SER A 192 0.89 -22.60 16.99
CA SER A 192 2.35 -22.62 17.15
C SER A 192 2.74 -22.58 18.62
N ASP A 193 3.93 -23.06 18.91
CA ASP A 193 4.61 -22.84 20.21
C ASP A 193 5.19 -21.43 20.32
N LYS A 194 5.17 -20.67 19.22
CA LYS A 194 5.66 -19.30 19.15
C LYS A 194 4.57 -18.30 19.53
N SER A 195 5.00 -17.16 20.06
CA SER A 195 4.09 -16.06 20.34
C SER A 195 3.51 -15.46 19.04
N ALA A 196 2.35 -14.82 19.13
CA ALA A 196 1.77 -14.10 18.00
C ALA A 196 2.74 -13.06 17.38
N ALA A 197 3.58 -12.43 18.20
CA ALA A 197 4.60 -11.49 17.73
C ALA A 197 5.70 -12.16 16.91
N GLU A 198 6.12 -13.38 17.27
CA GLU A 198 7.08 -14.15 16.48
C GLU A 198 6.46 -14.63 15.16
N ILE A 199 5.21 -15.06 15.19
CA ILE A 199 4.50 -15.57 14.01
C ILE A 199 4.21 -14.44 13.01
N LEU A 200 3.66 -13.32 13.47
CA LEU A 200 3.30 -12.17 12.63
C LEU A 200 4.52 -11.32 12.24
N GLY A 201 5.66 -11.57 12.87
CA GLY A 201 6.84 -10.73 12.84
C GLY A 201 6.73 -9.56 13.83
N SER A 202 7.89 -9.06 14.24
CA SER A 202 7.96 -7.86 15.07
C SER A 202 7.42 -6.67 14.27
N ARG A 203 6.33 -6.05 14.73
CA ARG A 203 5.66 -4.93 14.05
C ARG A 203 5.50 -3.76 15.00
N ILE A 204 5.91 -2.58 14.54
CA ILE A 204 5.71 -1.32 15.26
C ILE A 204 4.34 -0.75 14.90
N SER A 205 3.54 -0.39 15.89
CA SER A 205 2.26 0.28 15.71
C SER A 205 2.14 1.45 16.67
N VAL A 206 1.61 2.57 16.20
CA VAL A 206 1.28 3.71 17.05
C VAL A 206 -0.13 3.52 17.60
N VAL A 207 -0.27 3.60 18.92
CA VAL A 207 -1.54 3.46 19.63
C VAL A 207 -2.25 4.81 19.73
N SER A 208 -1.46 5.88 19.99
CA SER A 208 -1.95 7.26 20.13
C SER A 208 -0.79 8.23 19.90
N PRO A 209 -1.04 9.40 19.28
CA PRO A 209 -2.28 9.82 18.64
C PRO A 209 -2.57 9.03 17.35
N PRO A 210 -3.80 9.08 16.82
CA PRO A 210 -4.12 8.51 15.51
C PRO A 210 -3.27 9.14 14.39
N TYR A 211 -3.03 8.39 13.33
CA TYR A 211 -2.38 8.88 12.12
C TYR A 211 -3.12 10.10 11.55
N CYS A 212 -2.38 11.08 11.04
CA CYS A 212 -2.87 12.37 10.52
C CYS A 212 -3.59 13.25 11.54
N SER A 213 -3.39 13.04 12.85
CA SER A 213 -3.95 13.92 13.88
C SER A 213 -3.29 15.29 13.86
N ASP A 214 -4.09 16.32 14.10
CA ASP A 214 -3.60 17.66 14.44
C ASP A 214 -3.00 17.65 15.85
N ILE A 215 -1.80 18.19 15.98
CA ILE A 215 -1.12 18.34 17.28
C ILE A 215 -0.66 19.79 17.49
N LYS A 216 -0.61 20.19 18.76
CA LYS A 216 -0.10 21.52 19.16
C LYS A 216 0.54 21.40 20.54
N GLY A 217 1.80 21.84 20.66
CA GLY A 217 2.58 21.66 21.89
C GLY A 217 3.04 20.22 22.07
N ASP A 218 3.58 19.93 23.26
CA ASP A 218 4.10 18.62 23.62
C ASP A 218 3.02 17.54 23.53
N THR A 219 3.27 16.54 22.72
CA THR A 219 2.30 15.48 22.43
C THR A 219 2.86 14.12 22.83
N THR A 220 2.18 13.42 23.73
CA THR A 220 2.56 12.05 24.11
C THR A 220 2.17 11.08 23.02
N VAL A 221 3.17 10.37 22.48
CA VAL A 221 2.98 9.28 21.51
C VAL A 221 3.17 7.96 22.24
N THR A 222 2.16 7.10 22.17
CA THR A 222 2.20 5.73 22.71
C THR A 222 2.29 4.72 21.60
N LEU A 223 3.09 3.68 21.75
CA LEU A 223 3.34 2.68 20.73
C LEU A 223 3.38 1.26 21.30
N SER A 224 3.15 0.32 20.40
CA SER A 224 3.31 -1.11 20.62
C SER A 224 4.29 -1.66 19.58
N ALA A 225 5.34 -2.32 20.04
CA ALA A 225 6.38 -2.90 19.21
C ALA A 225 6.86 -4.22 19.82
N PRO A 226 5.97 -5.25 19.83
CA PRO A 226 6.31 -6.56 20.40
C PRO A 226 7.51 -7.15 19.67
N GLY A 227 8.39 -7.85 20.41
CA GLY A 227 9.61 -8.44 19.89
C GLY A 227 10.81 -7.50 19.82
N PHE A 228 10.64 -6.19 20.02
CA PHE A 228 11.75 -5.25 20.15
C PHE A 228 12.01 -4.89 21.62
N LYS A 229 13.27 -4.58 21.96
CA LYS A 229 13.65 -4.06 23.29
C LYS A 229 13.55 -2.54 23.37
N SER A 230 13.78 -1.89 22.24
CA SER A 230 13.68 -0.44 22.08
C SER A 230 13.39 -0.07 20.64
N VAL A 231 12.90 1.14 20.44
CA VAL A 231 12.75 1.78 19.12
C VAL A 231 13.40 3.15 19.13
N THR A 232 13.90 3.57 17.98
CA THR A 232 14.42 4.93 17.76
C THR A 232 13.39 5.72 16.96
N VAL A 233 13.09 6.93 17.42
CA VAL A 233 12.17 7.87 16.77
C VAL A 233 12.95 9.02 16.20
N LYS A 234 12.78 9.29 14.92
CA LYS A 234 13.39 10.39 14.21
C LYS A 234 12.34 11.24 13.51
N CYS A 235 12.61 12.51 13.37
CA CYS A 235 11.79 13.44 12.61
C CYS A 235 12.69 14.49 11.94
N TRP A 236 12.31 14.93 10.75
CA TRP A 236 13.08 15.93 10.01
C TRP A 236 12.87 17.31 10.62
N LYS A 237 13.99 18.00 10.89
CA LYS A 237 14.01 19.40 11.33
C LYS A 237 14.32 20.31 10.15
N GLN A 238 13.52 21.35 9.97
CA GLN A 238 13.85 22.40 9.02
C GLN A 238 15.07 23.17 9.51
N GLY A 239 15.95 23.53 8.59
CA GLY A 239 17.14 24.34 8.88
C GLY A 239 18.20 24.22 7.78
N GLY A 240 18.87 25.32 7.42
CA GLY A 240 19.80 25.36 6.29
C GLY A 240 19.13 25.01 4.95
N ALA A 241 19.93 24.57 3.97
CA ALA A 241 19.44 24.29 2.63
C ALA A 241 18.48 23.09 2.58
N PHE A 242 18.71 22.08 3.44
CA PHE A 242 17.96 20.82 3.42
C PHE A 242 17.43 20.38 4.79
N GLY A 243 17.63 21.17 5.85
CA GLY A 243 17.31 20.74 7.21
C GLY A 243 18.20 19.61 7.72
N SER A 244 17.74 18.90 8.74
CA SER A 244 18.49 17.79 9.34
C SER A 244 17.59 16.73 9.96
N ASP A 245 18.05 15.47 9.94
CA ASP A 245 17.41 14.35 10.62
C ASP A 245 17.70 14.43 12.14
N ALA A 246 16.67 14.58 12.96
CA ALA A 246 16.79 14.72 14.40
C ALA A 246 16.24 13.49 15.10
N THR A 247 17.03 12.93 16.05
CA THR A 247 16.52 11.91 16.96
C THR A 247 15.61 12.59 17.99
N VAL A 248 14.32 12.23 17.97
CA VAL A 248 13.31 12.72 18.93
C VAL A 248 13.43 11.94 20.24
N ALA A 249 13.53 10.61 20.15
CA ALA A 249 13.61 9.74 21.32
C ALA A 249 14.25 8.39 20.98
N THR A 250 14.83 7.76 22.00
CA THR A 250 15.05 6.31 22.05
C THR A 250 14.15 5.76 23.15
N VAL A 251 13.17 4.94 22.77
CA VAL A 251 12.12 4.47 23.66
C VAL A 251 12.41 3.04 24.09
N GLY A 252 12.68 2.82 25.38
CA GLY A 252 12.71 1.49 25.96
C GLY A 252 11.32 0.90 26.05
N LEU A 253 11.17 -0.37 25.70
CA LEU A 253 9.90 -1.08 25.70
C LEU A 253 9.79 -2.01 26.91
N ASN A 254 8.59 -2.10 27.48
CA ASN A 254 8.32 -3.07 28.55
C ASN A 254 8.19 -4.50 27.99
N ALA A 255 8.01 -5.49 28.88
CA ALA A 255 7.90 -6.90 28.48
C ALA A 255 6.75 -7.20 27.50
N ALA A 256 5.71 -6.35 27.46
CA ALA A 256 4.60 -6.43 26.50
C ALA A 256 4.87 -5.64 25.20
N GLY A 257 6.10 -5.14 25.01
CA GLY A 257 6.46 -4.35 23.82
C GLY A 257 5.85 -2.94 23.79
N LYS A 258 5.36 -2.41 24.91
CA LYS A 258 4.73 -1.08 24.96
C LYS A 258 5.71 -0.02 25.45
N GLY A 259 5.63 1.18 24.86
CA GLY A 259 6.41 2.35 25.22
C GLY A 259 5.70 3.64 24.89
N ALA A 260 6.26 4.75 25.37
CA ALA A 260 5.76 6.09 25.08
C ALA A 260 6.91 7.10 25.05
N PHE A 261 6.73 8.19 24.32
CA PHE A 261 7.63 9.34 24.30
C PHE A 261 6.84 10.62 24.11
N VAL A 262 7.47 11.75 24.37
CA VAL A 262 6.89 13.08 24.11
C VAL A 262 7.50 13.62 22.82
N PHE A 263 6.65 14.00 21.87
CA PHE A 263 7.03 14.74 20.68
C PHE A 263 6.90 16.25 20.96
N PRO A 264 8.03 17.01 20.97
CA PRO A 264 8.03 18.44 21.24
C PRO A 264 7.66 19.22 19.98
N ALA A 265 6.38 19.42 19.72
CA ALA A 265 5.85 19.96 18.46
C ALA A 265 6.48 21.31 18.08
N GLU A 266 6.76 22.19 19.07
CA GLU A 266 7.34 23.53 18.81
C GLU A 266 8.80 23.48 18.31
N ALA A 267 9.49 22.37 18.49
CA ALA A 267 10.86 22.17 18.01
C ALA A 267 10.93 21.72 16.55
N PHE A 268 9.78 21.47 15.91
CA PHE A 268 9.67 20.94 14.55
C PHE A 268 8.83 21.87 13.66
N PRO A 269 8.90 21.73 12.34
CA PRO A 269 8.18 22.62 11.42
C PRO A 269 6.66 22.63 11.65
N HIS A 270 6.03 23.75 11.33
CA HIS A 270 4.57 23.82 11.19
C HIS A 270 4.13 23.09 9.92
N GLY A 271 3.00 22.39 10.00
CA GLY A 271 2.48 21.60 8.88
C GLY A 271 2.66 20.09 9.08
N PRO A 272 2.62 19.30 8.01
CA PRO A 272 2.80 17.85 8.11
C PRO A 272 4.23 17.50 8.52
N VAL A 273 4.35 16.58 9.47
CA VAL A 273 5.61 16.01 9.94
C VAL A 273 5.53 14.49 9.95
N THR A 274 6.59 13.82 9.55
CA THR A 274 6.68 12.36 9.55
C THR A 274 7.66 11.90 10.62
N LEU A 275 7.16 11.15 11.61
CA LEU A 275 7.98 10.49 12.61
C LEU A 275 8.36 9.09 12.10
N ARG A 276 9.63 8.85 11.88
CA ARG A 276 10.18 7.53 11.55
C ARG A 276 10.48 6.79 12.86
N ILE A 277 9.73 5.73 13.14
CA ILE A 277 9.87 4.89 14.31
C ILE A 277 10.48 3.57 13.84
N SER A 278 11.72 3.30 14.23
CA SER A 278 12.51 2.17 13.76
C SER A 278 12.90 1.24 14.88
N GLY A 279 12.71 -0.06 14.70
CA GLY A 279 13.14 -1.10 15.62
C GLY A 279 13.97 -2.17 14.90
N ALA A 280 14.96 -2.72 15.57
CA ALA A 280 15.74 -3.83 15.08
C ALA A 280 16.14 -4.77 16.23
N ASN A 281 16.18 -6.06 15.94
CA ASN A 281 16.76 -7.11 16.77
C ASN A 281 17.57 -8.07 15.89
N SER A 282 18.01 -9.21 16.41
CA SER A 282 18.81 -10.19 15.66
C SER A 282 18.05 -10.86 14.50
N SER A 283 16.72 -10.87 14.54
CA SER A 283 15.87 -11.61 13.60
C SER A 283 14.89 -10.74 12.81
N ALA A 284 14.69 -9.48 13.20
CA ALA A 284 13.71 -8.62 12.55
C ALA A 284 14.10 -7.14 12.55
N ARG A 285 13.64 -6.43 11.52
CA ARG A 285 13.62 -4.97 11.44
C ARG A 285 12.23 -4.53 11.04
N ASP A 286 11.78 -3.42 11.60
CA ASP A 286 10.52 -2.81 11.18
C ASP A 286 10.60 -1.29 11.30
N ASN A 287 9.90 -0.60 10.40
CA ASN A 287 9.75 0.83 10.38
C ASN A 287 8.25 1.18 10.37
N CYS A 288 7.88 2.18 11.14
CA CYS A 288 6.56 2.79 11.11
C CYS A 288 6.71 4.30 10.87
N TYR A 289 5.89 4.85 9.98
CA TYR A 289 5.96 6.27 9.58
C TYR A 289 4.69 6.97 10.03
N LEU A 290 4.72 7.52 11.26
CA LEU A 290 3.58 8.26 11.80
C LEU A 290 3.59 9.68 11.22
N GLN A 291 2.63 10.00 10.37
CA GLN A 291 2.40 11.36 9.92
C GLN A 291 1.43 12.07 10.86
N LEU A 292 1.81 13.27 11.30
CA LEU A 292 1.00 14.16 12.13
C LEU A 292 0.94 15.53 11.45
N TYR A 293 -0.09 16.32 11.78
CA TYR A 293 -0.14 17.71 11.36
C TYR A 293 0.20 18.62 12.54
N ASN A 294 1.38 19.23 12.49
CA ASN A 294 1.91 20.07 13.57
C ASN A 294 1.38 21.49 13.47
N ARG A 295 0.48 21.90 14.38
CA ARG A 295 -0.02 23.27 14.52
C ARG A 295 0.91 24.18 15.32
N GLY A 296 1.93 23.64 15.95
CA GLY A 296 3.05 24.37 16.56
C GLY A 296 4.19 24.59 15.57
N GLY A 297 5.26 25.18 16.04
CA GLY A 297 6.48 25.35 15.25
C GLY A 297 6.43 26.47 14.19
N VAL A 298 7.45 26.46 13.33
CA VAL A 298 7.69 27.49 12.30
C VAL A 298 7.18 27.00 10.96
N SER A 299 6.62 27.91 10.15
CA SER A 299 6.16 27.60 8.77
C SER A 299 7.30 27.12 7.87
N TRP A 300 7.00 26.15 7.00
CA TRP A 300 7.96 25.64 6.01
C TRP A 300 8.10 26.52 4.76
N ASN A 301 7.19 27.48 4.57
CA ASN A 301 7.16 28.31 3.35
C ASN A 301 8.16 29.45 3.35
N GLU A 302 8.88 29.66 4.44
CA GLU A 302 9.88 30.72 4.54
C GLU A 302 11.14 30.38 3.74
N GLY A 303 11.56 31.31 2.89
CA GLY A 303 12.84 31.24 2.18
C GLY A 303 12.86 30.43 0.87
N LEU A 304 11.71 30.04 0.32
CA LEU A 304 11.68 29.45 -1.02
C LEU A 304 12.06 30.48 -2.09
N PRO A 305 12.90 30.10 -3.08
CA PRO A 305 13.26 31.00 -4.16
C PRO A 305 12.01 31.43 -4.96
N LYS A 306 11.92 32.73 -5.32
CA LYS A 306 10.79 33.24 -6.09
C LYS A 306 10.66 32.58 -7.47
N ALA A 307 11.79 32.28 -8.10
CA ALA A 307 11.84 31.56 -9.37
C ALA A 307 13.03 30.57 -9.34
N PRO A 308 12.82 29.31 -9.80
CA PRO A 308 13.88 28.31 -9.81
C PRO A 308 14.94 28.65 -10.88
N PRO A 309 16.22 28.30 -10.65
CA PRO A 309 17.29 28.55 -11.64
C PRO A 309 17.00 27.89 -12.99
N ALA A 310 16.32 26.74 -13.03
CA ALA A 310 15.96 26.04 -14.25
C ALA A 310 14.97 26.84 -15.14
N ALA A 311 14.15 27.72 -14.55
CA ALA A 311 13.20 28.59 -15.26
C ALA A 311 13.80 29.93 -15.66
N LYS A 312 15.13 30.13 -15.52
CA LYS A 312 15.79 31.39 -15.91
C LYS A 312 15.50 31.73 -17.37
N GLY A 313 14.99 32.94 -17.60
CA GLY A 313 14.60 33.45 -18.92
C GLY A 313 13.19 33.08 -19.36
N MET A 314 12.43 32.37 -18.51
CA MET A 314 11.02 32.06 -18.72
C MET A 314 10.12 32.97 -17.89
N SER A 315 8.87 33.13 -18.30
CA SER A 315 7.84 33.89 -17.59
C SER A 315 6.93 32.93 -16.83
N LEU A 316 6.53 33.29 -15.61
CA LEU A 316 5.52 32.52 -14.85
C LEU A 316 4.17 32.70 -15.55
N VAL A 317 3.57 31.59 -16.00
CA VAL A 317 2.26 31.57 -16.69
C VAL A 317 1.15 31.02 -15.83
N PHE A 318 1.49 30.25 -14.82
CA PHE A 318 0.55 29.72 -13.84
C PHE A 318 1.24 29.48 -12.49
N ALA A 319 0.54 29.79 -11.41
CA ALA A 319 0.92 29.43 -10.05
C ALA A 319 -0.32 29.25 -9.18
N ASP A 320 -0.28 28.24 -8.34
CA ASP A 320 -1.22 28.03 -7.25
C ASP A 320 -0.45 27.61 -6.01
N ASP A 321 -0.61 28.33 -4.92
CA ASP A 321 -0.01 28.06 -3.62
C ASP A 321 -1.05 27.64 -2.58
N PHE A 322 -2.25 27.27 -3.03
CA PHE A 322 -3.36 26.70 -2.26
C PHE A 322 -3.76 27.51 -1.01
N LYS A 323 -3.46 28.83 -0.99
CA LYS A 323 -3.85 29.71 0.11
C LYS A 323 -5.31 30.16 0.04
N GLY A 324 -5.92 30.03 -1.12
CA GLY A 324 -7.33 30.32 -1.36
C GLY A 324 -8.21 29.08 -1.32
N PRO A 325 -9.54 29.25 -1.47
CA PRO A 325 -10.46 28.10 -1.61
C PRO A 325 -10.05 27.22 -2.79
N LEU A 326 -10.15 25.89 -2.61
CA LEU A 326 -9.84 24.93 -3.67
C LEU A 326 -10.81 25.12 -4.85
N SER A 327 -10.27 25.21 -6.04
CA SER A 327 -11.01 25.33 -7.31
C SER A 327 -10.87 24.05 -8.11
N ILE A 328 -11.52 22.98 -7.64
CA ILE A 328 -11.44 21.62 -8.19
C ILE A 328 -12.88 21.15 -8.45
N SER A 329 -13.22 20.73 -9.67
CA SER A 329 -14.53 20.17 -10.02
C SER A 329 -14.52 19.51 -11.39
N SER A 330 -15.29 18.42 -11.56
CA SER A 330 -15.61 17.82 -12.86
C SER A 330 -16.83 18.45 -13.53
N THR A 331 -17.61 19.23 -12.79
CA THR A 331 -18.91 19.77 -13.24
C THR A 331 -18.90 21.29 -13.46
N ASP A 332 -18.06 22.04 -12.71
CA ASP A 332 -17.93 23.49 -12.89
C ASP A 332 -16.90 23.81 -13.99
N PRO A 333 -17.32 24.38 -15.14
CA PRO A 333 -16.42 24.75 -16.21
C PRO A 333 -15.42 25.88 -15.83
N LYS A 334 -15.68 26.61 -14.73
CA LYS A 334 -14.81 27.67 -14.22
C LYS A 334 -13.76 27.17 -13.23
N ALA A 335 -13.88 25.94 -12.74
CA ALA A 335 -12.88 25.37 -11.83
C ALA A 335 -11.48 25.41 -12.48
N THR A 336 -10.47 25.67 -11.68
CA THR A 336 -9.05 25.67 -12.12
C THR A 336 -8.60 24.27 -12.49
N TYR A 337 -9.01 23.28 -11.70
CA TYR A 337 -8.61 21.89 -11.87
C TYR A 337 -9.81 20.99 -12.16
N TYR A 338 -9.54 19.98 -12.94
CA TYR A 338 -10.41 18.82 -13.12
C TYR A 338 -9.99 17.72 -12.13
N ASP A 339 -10.95 17.05 -11.52
CA ASP A 339 -10.72 16.06 -10.44
C ASP A 339 -10.59 14.63 -10.93
N HIS A 340 -10.34 14.43 -12.22
CA HIS A 340 -10.10 13.13 -12.85
C HIS A 340 -9.06 13.26 -13.97
N LYS A 341 -8.56 12.11 -14.44
CA LYS A 341 -7.72 12.05 -15.63
C LYS A 341 -8.58 12.29 -16.88
N PRO A 342 -8.29 13.30 -17.72
CA PRO A 342 -8.98 13.47 -19.01
C PRO A 342 -8.51 12.41 -20.03
N PRO A 343 -9.36 11.98 -21.03
CA PRO A 343 -10.78 12.23 -21.09
C PRO A 343 -11.58 11.25 -20.22
N ASN A 344 -12.56 11.77 -19.51
CA ASN A 344 -13.63 11.04 -18.80
C ASN A 344 -13.18 9.91 -17.87
N GLY A 345 -12.15 10.12 -17.03
CA GLY A 345 -11.79 9.13 -16.01
C GLY A 345 -11.48 7.73 -16.58
N SER A 346 -11.19 7.64 -17.85
CA SER A 346 -10.97 6.40 -18.56
C SER A 346 -9.67 5.73 -18.15
N GLN A 347 -9.58 5.18 -17.04
CA GLN A 347 -8.55 4.36 -16.42
C GLN A 347 -8.26 4.85 -15.02
N ASP A 348 -9.05 4.33 -14.13
CA ASP A 348 -8.70 4.32 -12.73
C ASP A 348 -7.55 3.30 -12.58
N PHE A 349 -6.32 3.81 -12.48
CA PHE A 349 -5.11 2.99 -12.28
C PHE A 349 -4.81 2.78 -10.80
N SER A 350 -5.66 3.31 -9.91
CA SER A 350 -5.51 3.21 -8.46
C SER A 350 -6.37 2.07 -7.90
N THR A 351 -5.85 1.36 -6.89
CA THR A 351 -6.62 0.35 -6.15
C THR A 351 -7.80 0.99 -5.42
N LEU A 352 -7.59 2.15 -4.77
CA LEU A 352 -8.67 2.96 -4.23
C LEU A 352 -9.16 3.90 -5.33
N THR A 353 -10.47 4.01 -5.51
CA THR A 353 -11.09 4.78 -6.59
C THR A 353 -10.80 6.27 -6.51
N PHE A 354 -10.42 6.89 -7.62
CA PHE A 354 -10.37 8.36 -7.70
C PHE A 354 -11.77 8.93 -7.60
N THR A 355 -12.02 9.71 -6.56
CA THR A 355 -13.31 10.36 -6.31
C THR A 355 -13.23 11.86 -6.51
N GLY A 356 -14.31 12.45 -7.02
CA GLY A 356 -14.36 13.88 -7.29
C GLY A 356 -14.46 14.74 -6.02
N HIS A 357 -14.12 16.02 -6.18
CA HIS A 357 -14.23 17.02 -5.11
C HIS A 357 -15.67 17.22 -4.63
N ASP A 358 -16.65 17.08 -5.52
CA ASP A 358 -18.07 17.21 -5.20
C ASP A 358 -18.67 15.91 -4.60
N SER A 359 -17.86 14.86 -4.44
CA SER A 359 -18.28 13.58 -3.85
C SER A 359 -18.42 13.67 -2.33
N PRO A 360 -19.34 12.89 -1.71
CA PRO A 360 -19.35 12.70 -0.25
C PRO A 360 -18.00 12.15 0.30
N ASN A 361 -17.26 11.45 -0.53
CA ASN A 361 -15.94 10.87 -0.21
C ASN A 361 -14.79 11.73 -0.77
N ASN A 362 -14.99 13.04 -0.83
CA ASN A 362 -14.02 14.01 -1.34
C ASN A 362 -12.61 13.80 -0.72
N PRO A 363 -11.58 13.51 -1.54
CA PRO A 363 -10.21 13.32 -1.06
C PRO A 363 -9.45 14.63 -0.85
N PHE A 364 -9.97 15.76 -1.34
CA PHE A 364 -9.27 17.04 -1.37
C PHE A 364 -9.69 17.94 -0.21
N THR A 365 -8.73 18.50 0.49
CA THR A 365 -9.00 19.46 1.57
C THR A 365 -7.90 20.50 1.60
N GLN A 366 -8.27 21.77 1.76
CA GLN A 366 -7.32 22.81 2.11
C GLN A 366 -7.00 22.72 3.62
N VAL A 367 -5.73 22.63 3.94
CA VAL A 367 -5.24 22.64 5.33
C VAL A 367 -4.17 23.70 5.44
N ASP A 368 -4.45 24.80 6.13
CA ASP A 368 -3.64 26.03 6.15
C ASP A 368 -3.35 26.50 4.71
N THR A 369 -2.09 26.42 4.27
CA THR A 369 -1.62 26.80 2.93
C THR A 369 -1.32 25.60 2.04
N TYR A 370 -1.85 24.42 2.36
CA TYR A 370 -1.59 23.19 1.63
C TYR A 370 -2.86 22.62 1.01
N LEU A 371 -2.76 22.07 -0.18
CA LEU A 371 -3.72 21.08 -0.65
C LEU A 371 -3.34 19.74 -0.01
N ARG A 372 -4.25 19.12 0.74
CA ARG A 372 -4.15 17.73 1.19
C ARG A 372 -4.96 16.84 0.26
N ILE A 373 -4.33 15.78 -0.26
CA ILE A 373 -4.98 14.69 -0.98
C ILE A 373 -4.93 13.45 -0.10
N ARG A 374 -6.08 12.87 0.24
CA ARG A 374 -6.22 11.72 1.13
C ARG A 374 -6.61 10.45 0.39
N ALA A 375 -5.85 9.39 0.57
CA ALA A 375 -6.28 8.03 0.30
C ALA A 375 -6.95 7.45 1.55
N ASN A 376 -8.12 6.81 1.42
CA ASN A 376 -8.89 6.31 2.55
C ASN A 376 -9.57 4.97 2.21
N GLU A 377 -9.14 3.90 2.87
CA GLU A 377 -9.68 2.54 2.69
C GLU A 377 -11.17 2.45 3.09
N LYS A 378 -11.59 3.17 4.15
CA LYS A 378 -12.97 3.09 4.65
C LYS A 378 -14.00 3.62 3.67
N THR A 379 -13.62 4.63 2.89
CA THR A 379 -14.46 5.24 1.85
C THR A 379 -14.08 4.77 0.45
N HIS A 380 -13.06 3.91 0.35
CA HIS A 380 -12.50 3.41 -0.90
C HIS A 380 -12.16 4.55 -1.87
N SER A 381 -11.55 5.63 -1.36
CA SER A 381 -11.30 6.86 -2.10
C SER A 381 -9.84 7.23 -2.17
N ALA A 382 -9.44 7.79 -3.29
CA ALA A 382 -8.15 8.41 -3.59
C ALA A 382 -8.39 9.68 -4.43
N GLY A 383 -7.37 10.48 -4.68
CA GLY A 383 -7.54 11.74 -5.40
C GLY A 383 -6.51 11.96 -6.51
N LEU A 384 -7.01 12.45 -7.64
CA LEU A 384 -6.21 12.95 -8.76
C LEU A 384 -6.77 14.30 -9.18
N LEU A 385 -5.91 15.29 -9.39
CA LEU A 385 -6.28 16.53 -10.05
C LEU A 385 -5.49 16.72 -11.33
N SER A 386 -6.12 17.31 -12.33
CA SER A 386 -5.56 17.62 -13.65
C SER A 386 -5.69 19.11 -13.95
N SER A 387 -4.65 19.69 -14.52
CA SER A 387 -4.69 21.07 -15.05
C SER A 387 -5.43 21.20 -16.37
N LEU A 388 -5.78 20.08 -17.00
CA LEU A 388 -6.56 20.00 -18.24
C LEU A 388 -7.92 19.36 -17.97
N LYS A 389 -8.98 19.89 -18.58
CA LYS A 389 -10.35 19.38 -18.51
C LYS A 389 -10.66 18.46 -19.70
N ASN A 390 -11.79 17.77 -19.62
CA ASN A 390 -12.25 16.86 -20.66
C ASN A 390 -12.43 17.51 -22.04
N ASP A 391 -12.81 18.79 -22.07
CA ASP A 391 -13.00 19.56 -23.30
C ASP A 391 -11.70 20.09 -23.89
N GLY A 392 -10.55 19.78 -23.26
CA GLY A 392 -9.24 20.26 -23.65
C GLY A 392 -8.93 21.68 -23.19
N SER A 393 -9.83 22.32 -22.45
CA SER A 393 -9.56 23.61 -21.81
C SER A 393 -8.73 23.43 -20.51
N GLY A 394 -8.09 24.50 -20.04
CA GLY A 394 -7.29 24.47 -18.82
C GLY A 394 -5.86 24.96 -19.05
N ILE A 395 -4.96 24.62 -18.13
CA ILE A 395 -3.57 25.08 -18.13
C ILE A 395 -2.72 24.05 -18.89
N LYS A 396 -2.17 24.48 -20.00
CA LYS A 396 -1.24 23.71 -20.84
C LYS A 396 -0.28 24.64 -21.55
N VAL A 397 0.94 24.19 -21.77
CA VAL A 397 2.00 25.01 -22.40
C VAL A 397 2.79 24.23 -23.44
N THR A 398 3.27 24.95 -24.46
CA THR A 398 4.21 24.42 -25.46
C THR A 398 5.65 24.65 -25.03
N LEU A 399 6.61 23.99 -25.69
CA LEU A 399 8.04 24.16 -25.45
C LEU A 399 8.56 25.55 -25.84
N PRO A 400 9.63 26.09 -25.24
CA PRO A 400 10.26 25.57 -24.04
C PRO A 400 9.39 25.87 -22.82
N CYS A 401 9.42 25.00 -21.80
CA CYS A 401 8.63 25.17 -20.58
C CYS A 401 9.32 24.54 -19.36
N TYR A 402 8.85 24.95 -18.18
CA TYR A 402 9.25 24.36 -16.91
C TYR A 402 8.03 24.21 -16.00
N PHE A 403 7.88 23.02 -15.46
CA PHE A 403 6.87 22.68 -14.46
C PHE A 403 7.54 22.38 -13.13
N GLU A 404 6.95 22.81 -12.04
CA GLU A 404 7.39 22.41 -10.70
C GLU A 404 6.22 22.26 -9.74
N CYS A 405 6.36 21.30 -8.84
CA CYS A 405 5.43 21.07 -7.74
C CYS A 405 6.22 20.79 -6.47
N ARG A 406 5.84 21.44 -5.38
CA ARG A 406 6.40 21.14 -4.06
C ARG A 406 5.42 20.30 -3.28
N LEU A 407 5.82 19.08 -2.94
CA LEU A 407 4.96 18.12 -2.27
C LEU A 407 5.69 17.29 -1.22
N LEU A 408 4.92 16.69 -0.32
CA LEU A 408 5.32 15.68 0.65
C LEU A 408 4.37 14.50 0.50
N GLY A 409 4.90 13.33 0.15
CA GLY A 409 4.13 12.09 0.02
C GLY A 409 4.06 11.28 1.31
N PRO A 410 3.08 10.39 1.47
CA PRO A 410 3.03 9.43 2.57
C PRO A 410 3.83 8.17 2.24
N ASN A 411 4.51 7.60 3.25
CA ASN A 411 5.22 6.32 3.10
C ASN A 411 4.44 5.16 3.75
N ALA A 412 3.16 5.03 3.41
CA ALA A 412 2.35 3.88 3.78
C ALA A 412 2.39 2.82 2.66
N ILE A 413 2.33 1.54 3.02
CA ILE A 413 2.44 0.44 2.05
C ILE A 413 1.37 0.57 0.96
N GLY A 414 1.82 0.63 -0.28
CA GLY A 414 0.98 0.72 -1.47
C GLY A 414 0.46 2.12 -1.80
N THR A 415 0.92 3.19 -1.11
CA THR A 415 0.67 4.56 -1.56
C THR A 415 1.53 4.90 -2.78
N TRP A 416 0.97 5.70 -3.68
CA TRP A 416 1.59 6.07 -4.95
C TRP A 416 1.36 7.55 -5.26
N PRO A 417 2.07 8.46 -4.55
CA PRO A 417 2.07 9.86 -4.87
C PRO A 417 2.82 10.14 -6.17
N ALA A 418 2.27 10.99 -7.03
CA ALA A 418 2.86 11.36 -8.30
C ALA A 418 2.59 12.82 -8.70
N PHE A 419 3.56 13.41 -9.41
CA PHE A 419 3.45 14.64 -10.19
C PHE A 419 4.01 14.38 -11.58
N TRP A 420 3.18 14.51 -12.60
CA TRP A 420 3.45 14.04 -13.94
C TRP A 420 2.78 14.88 -15.02
N LEU A 421 3.27 14.75 -16.24
CA LEU A 421 2.80 15.52 -17.40
C LEU A 421 2.31 14.57 -18.48
N MET A 422 1.33 15.02 -19.25
CA MET A 422 0.97 14.41 -20.52
C MET A 422 0.82 15.44 -21.63
N THR A 423 0.96 14.99 -22.88
CA THR A 423 0.60 15.82 -24.03
C THR A 423 -0.91 15.92 -24.14
N ASP A 424 -1.44 17.12 -24.45
CA ASP A 424 -2.88 17.39 -24.60
C ASP A 424 -3.50 16.65 -25.80
N TYR A 425 -2.66 16.06 -26.65
CA TYR A 425 -3.05 15.17 -27.73
C TYR A 425 -3.97 14.05 -27.26
N MET A 426 -3.83 13.56 -26.01
CA MET A 426 -4.68 12.50 -25.45
C MET A 426 -6.17 12.88 -25.43
N THR A 427 -6.54 14.16 -25.35
CA THR A 427 -7.94 14.59 -25.36
C THR A 427 -8.57 14.60 -26.77
N ASN A 428 -7.75 14.62 -27.82
CA ASN A 428 -8.17 14.80 -29.19
C ASN A 428 -7.77 13.66 -30.16
N TYR A 429 -7.03 12.65 -29.71
CA TYR A 429 -6.42 11.64 -30.59
C TYR A 429 -7.44 10.89 -31.45
N LYS A 430 -8.64 10.61 -30.91
CA LYS A 430 -9.70 9.91 -31.66
C LYS A 430 -10.21 10.77 -32.83
N ALA A 431 -10.29 12.08 -32.64
CA ALA A 431 -10.72 13.02 -33.68
C ALA A 431 -9.64 13.23 -34.75
N LEU A 432 -8.36 13.11 -34.39
CA LEU A 432 -7.24 13.31 -35.31
C LEU A 432 -6.95 12.08 -36.16
N GLY A 433 -7.44 10.88 -35.78
CA GLY A 433 -7.33 9.65 -36.55
C GLY A 433 -5.90 9.15 -36.79
N ASP A 434 -4.94 9.76 -36.14
CA ASP A 434 -3.54 9.46 -36.32
C ASP A 434 -3.06 8.46 -35.23
N LYS A 435 -1.97 7.72 -35.50
CA LYS A 435 -1.41 6.71 -34.59
C LYS A 435 -0.23 7.27 -33.77
N THR A 436 -0.12 8.59 -33.63
CA THR A 436 0.93 9.20 -32.83
C THR A 436 0.81 8.75 -31.38
N PRO A 437 1.90 8.32 -30.72
CA PRO A 437 1.87 7.98 -29.31
C PRO A 437 1.48 9.16 -28.44
N VAL A 438 0.86 8.90 -27.29
CA VAL A 438 0.67 9.89 -26.23
C VAL A 438 1.91 9.83 -25.34
N ASP A 439 2.66 10.92 -25.25
CA ASP A 439 3.81 11.01 -24.35
C ASP A 439 3.34 11.37 -22.94
N GLU A 440 3.93 10.68 -21.96
CA GLU A 440 3.79 10.91 -20.52
C GLU A 440 5.17 11.09 -19.92
N LEU A 441 5.30 12.02 -18.99
CA LEU A 441 6.57 12.34 -18.33
C LEU A 441 6.33 12.39 -16.82
N ASP A 442 6.72 11.33 -16.11
CA ASP A 442 6.59 11.28 -14.65
C ASP A 442 7.79 11.98 -14.02
N ILE A 443 7.51 13.10 -13.36
CA ILE A 443 8.53 13.90 -12.69
C ILE A 443 8.89 13.30 -11.36
N ILE A 444 7.89 12.75 -10.68
CA ILE A 444 8.01 11.88 -9.52
C ILE A 444 6.88 10.86 -9.53
N GLU A 445 7.25 9.59 -9.42
CA GLU A 445 6.41 8.49 -8.95
C GLU A 445 7.09 7.84 -7.76
N ALA A 446 6.50 7.96 -6.57
CA ALA A 446 7.05 7.33 -5.39
C ALA A 446 6.11 6.21 -4.91
N TYR A 447 6.70 5.16 -4.33
CA TYR A 447 5.94 3.99 -3.88
C TYR A 447 6.19 3.79 -2.40
N GLY A 448 5.14 3.92 -1.60
CA GLY A 448 5.20 3.82 -0.15
C GLY A 448 5.42 2.39 0.33
N GLY A 449 6.05 2.29 1.50
CA GLY A 449 6.41 1.03 2.13
C GLY A 449 7.72 0.45 1.60
N GLU A 450 7.98 -0.80 1.95
CA GLU A 450 9.05 -1.57 1.34
C GLU A 450 8.56 -2.02 -0.04
N GLY A 451 8.81 -1.20 -1.06
CA GLY A 451 8.46 -1.54 -2.44
C GLY A 451 9.19 -2.80 -2.91
N PRO A 452 8.64 -3.55 -3.87
CA PRO A 452 9.21 -4.83 -4.31
C PRO A 452 10.55 -4.71 -5.01
N ARG A 453 11.01 -3.50 -5.34
CA ARG A 453 12.17 -3.32 -6.21
C ARG A 453 13.50 -3.26 -5.49
N GLU A 454 13.57 -2.78 -4.26
CA GLU A 454 14.80 -2.83 -3.44
C GLU A 454 14.44 -2.63 -1.96
N PRO A 455 14.64 -3.63 -1.08
CA PRO A 455 14.50 -3.46 0.35
C PRO A 455 15.63 -2.56 0.87
N ASN A 456 15.49 -1.28 0.88
CA ASN A 456 16.31 -0.20 1.44
C ASN A 456 16.30 1.08 0.57
N ALA A 457 15.46 1.14 -0.47
CA ALA A 457 15.36 2.29 -1.36
C ALA A 457 14.33 3.33 -0.85
N ASP A 458 14.31 3.57 0.45
CA ASP A 458 13.45 4.57 1.09
C ASP A 458 13.73 6.01 0.63
N ASP A 459 14.88 6.25 -0.04
CA ASP A 459 15.27 7.52 -0.62
C ASP A 459 15.00 7.63 -2.14
N THR A 460 14.30 6.64 -2.73
CA THR A 460 14.17 6.53 -4.18
C THR A 460 12.75 6.83 -4.65
N TYR A 461 12.64 7.60 -5.72
CA TYR A 461 11.45 7.72 -6.54
C TYR A 461 11.79 7.49 -8.01
N MET A 462 10.80 7.24 -8.86
CA MET A 462 11.00 6.97 -10.27
C MET A 462 10.80 8.23 -11.10
N ILE A 463 11.65 8.39 -12.10
CA ILE A 463 11.48 9.29 -13.24
C ILE A 463 11.20 8.40 -14.44
N THR A 464 10.01 8.53 -15.03
CA THR A 464 9.56 7.58 -16.03
C THR A 464 8.95 8.28 -17.24
N PRO A 465 9.66 8.43 -18.36
CA PRO A 465 9.02 8.79 -19.61
C PRO A 465 8.27 7.59 -20.21
N HIS A 466 7.07 7.81 -20.76
CA HIS A 466 6.28 6.81 -21.47
C HIS A 466 5.82 7.34 -22.84
N ALA A 467 5.64 6.42 -23.78
CA ALA A 467 4.95 6.65 -25.04
C ALA A 467 3.84 5.59 -25.19
N TRP A 468 2.59 6.00 -24.97
CA TRP A 468 1.46 5.10 -24.96
C TRP A 468 0.90 4.88 -26.36
N ASN A 469 0.69 3.62 -26.75
CA ASN A 469 0.02 3.28 -28.00
C ASN A 469 -1.48 3.56 -27.90
N GLN A 470 -2.03 4.31 -28.82
CA GLN A 470 -3.46 4.65 -28.86
C GLN A 470 -4.39 3.50 -29.18
N GLY A 471 -3.91 2.47 -29.87
CA GLY A 471 -4.73 1.32 -30.27
C GLY A 471 -4.88 0.26 -29.19
N ASP A 472 -4.07 0.34 -28.15
CA ASP A 472 -4.00 -0.68 -27.08
C ASP A 472 -3.65 0.02 -25.77
N VAL A 473 -4.67 0.51 -25.10
CA VAL A 473 -4.54 1.24 -23.86
C VAL A 473 -3.85 0.37 -22.82
N GLY A 474 -2.68 0.80 -22.34
CA GLY A 474 -1.84 0.05 -21.39
C GLY A 474 -0.65 -0.65 -22.03
N LYS A 475 -0.48 -0.62 -23.36
CA LYS A 475 0.78 -1.06 -23.99
C LYS A 475 1.63 0.15 -24.35
N ALA A 476 2.70 0.32 -23.63
CA ALA A 476 3.75 1.27 -23.97
C ALA A 476 4.49 0.81 -25.24
N LEU A 477 4.77 1.74 -26.16
CA LEU A 477 5.69 1.52 -27.28
C LEU A 477 7.16 1.55 -26.80
N GLU A 478 7.46 0.84 -25.70
CA GLU A 478 8.74 0.91 -25.05
C GLU A 478 9.77 0.02 -25.77
N THR A 479 10.64 0.65 -26.53
CA THR A 479 11.85 0.04 -27.03
C THR A 479 12.89 -0.12 -25.89
N ALA A 480 13.91 -0.95 -26.07
CA ALA A 480 15.04 -1.06 -25.13
C ALA A 480 15.69 0.30 -24.85
N ALA A 481 15.80 1.19 -25.86
CA ALA A 481 16.28 2.55 -25.69
C ALA A 481 15.36 3.40 -24.81
N PHE A 482 14.04 3.20 -24.89
CA PHE A 482 13.06 3.89 -24.06
C PHE A 482 13.15 3.46 -22.60
N LYS A 483 13.29 2.15 -22.34
CA LYS A 483 13.51 1.62 -20.98
C LYS A 483 14.78 2.14 -20.33
N ALA A 484 15.81 2.45 -21.11
CA ALA A 484 17.05 3.05 -20.62
C ALA A 484 16.87 4.51 -20.16
N MET A 485 15.77 5.18 -20.51
CA MET A 485 15.42 6.53 -20.04
C MET A 485 14.69 6.53 -18.70
N GLN A 486 14.14 5.39 -18.28
CA GLN A 486 13.49 5.23 -16.98
C GLN A 486 14.55 5.09 -15.90
N ASN A 487 14.60 6.05 -14.96
CA ASN A 487 15.66 6.10 -13.96
C ASN A 487 15.12 6.22 -12.53
N PRO A 488 15.60 5.39 -11.60
CA PRO A 488 15.40 5.64 -10.18
C PRO A 488 16.25 6.85 -9.74
N ALA A 489 15.60 7.86 -9.18
CA ALA A 489 16.25 8.99 -8.55
C ALA A 489 16.54 8.66 -7.08
N HIS A 490 17.77 8.27 -6.79
CA HIS A 490 18.25 8.06 -5.42
C HIS A 490 18.64 9.40 -4.80
N MET A 491 17.78 10.00 -3.98
CA MET A 491 17.94 11.37 -3.48
C MET A 491 19.28 11.58 -2.77
N ARG A 492 19.71 10.65 -1.92
CA ARG A 492 20.99 10.74 -1.21
C ARG A 492 22.21 10.70 -2.14
N LYS A 493 22.15 9.98 -3.28
CA LYS A 493 23.22 9.98 -4.30
C LYS A 493 23.39 11.35 -4.96
N PHE A 494 22.33 12.16 -4.99
CA PHE A 494 22.36 13.52 -5.50
C PHE A 494 22.65 14.58 -4.42
N GLY A 495 22.99 14.15 -3.21
CA GLY A 495 23.29 15.06 -2.09
C GLY A 495 22.06 15.62 -1.38
N ILE A 496 20.88 15.06 -1.62
CA ILE A 496 19.63 15.41 -0.93
C ILE A 496 19.51 14.44 0.26
N PRO A 497 19.68 14.90 1.50
CA PRO A 497 19.82 14.00 2.66
C PRO A 497 18.50 13.44 3.19
N SER A 498 17.36 14.11 2.92
CA SER A 498 16.01 13.69 3.27
C SER A 498 15.38 12.81 2.18
N THR A 499 14.23 12.23 2.49
CA THR A 499 13.45 11.44 1.55
C THR A 499 12.18 12.16 1.13
N TRP A 500 11.52 11.68 0.08
CA TRP A 500 10.28 12.24 -0.46
C TRP A 500 9.09 12.23 0.53
N PHE A 501 9.22 11.53 1.67
CA PHE A 501 8.22 11.47 2.74
C PHE A 501 8.68 12.05 4.08
N ASP A 502 9.95 12.44 4.22
CA ASP A 502 10.47 13.05 5.46
C ASP A 502 10.07 14.53 5.55
N THR A 503 10.14 15.23 4.42
CA THR A 503 9.88 16.67 4.31
C THR A 503 9.43 17.03 2.90
N PHE A 504 9.00 18.27 2.71
CA PHE A 504 8.68 18.78 1.38
C PHE A 504 9.91 18.89 0.49
N HIS A 505 9.75 18.46 -0.76
CA HIS A 505 10.70 18.69 -1.83
C HIS A 505 10.02 19.33 -3.03
N THR A 506 10.79 20.10 -3.82
CA THR A 506 10.33 20.67 -5.09
C THR A 506 10.79 19.78 -6.22
N TYR A 507 9.85 19.21 -6.94
CA TYR A 507 10.08 18.38 -8.11
C TYR A 507 9.79 19.18 -9.36
N GLY A 508 10.75 19.24 -10.28
CA GLY A 508 10.64 20.07 -11.47
C GLY A 508 11.07 19.37 -12.75
N CYS A 509 10.54 19.83 -13.88
CA CYS A 509 10.91 19.34 -15.19
C CYS A 509 11.02 20.49 -16.19
N LYS A 510 12.24 20.67 -16.76
CA LYS A 510 12.51 21.59 -17.86
C LYS A 510 12.48 20.85 -19.19
N ILE A 511 11.64 21.30 -20.11
CA ILE A 511 11.49 20.67 -21.40
C ILE A 511 11.82 21.69 -22.50
N THR A 512 12.80 21.37 -23.34
CA THR A 512 13.20 22.13 -24.52
C THR A 512 12.95 21.30 -25.79
N ALA A 513 13.28 21.83 -26.95
CA ALA A 513 13.19 21.06 -28.20
C ALA A 513 14.16 19.86 -28.25
N THR A 514 15.22 19.87 -27.43
CA THR A 514 16.27 18.84 -27.42
C THR A 514 16.25 17.97 -26.19
N ASP A 515 16.06 18.57 -25.00
CA ASP A 515 16.28 17.90 -23.74
C ASP A 515 15.07 18.04 -22.80
N THR A 516 14.74 16.99 -22.11
CA THR A 516 13.88 16.92 -20.93
C THR A 516 14.77 16.66 -19.72
N VAL A 517 14.77 17.57 -18.75
CA VAL A 517 15.66 17.57 -17.58
C VAL A 517 14.84 17.64 -16.30
N TYR A 518 15.06 16.70 -15.40
CA TYR A 518 14.34 16.57 -14.13
C TYR A 518 15.16 17.09 -12.96
N TYR A 519 14.48 17.73 -12.03
CA TYR A 519 15.09 18.37 -10.86
C TYR A 519 14.38 17.94 -9.57
N CYS A 520 15.16 17.78 -8.51
CA CYS A 520 14.68 17.75 -7.13
C CYS A 520 15.42 18.85 -6.36
N ASP A 521 14.69 19.76 -5.72
CA ASP A 521 15.24 20.93 -5.00
C ASP A 521 16.28 21.73 -5.82
N ASN A 522 16.01 21.93 -7.10
CA ASN A 522 16.89 22.56 -8.09
C ASN A 522 18.17 21.76 -8.43
N ILE A 523 18.34 20.56 -7.93
CA ILE A 523 19.43 19.66 -8.32
C ILE A 523 18.95 18.79 -9.48
N GLU A 524 19.70 18.75 -10.57
CA GLU A 524 19.42 17.84 -11.68
C GLU A 524 19.56 16.38 -11.23
N VAL A 525 18.52 15.59 -11.40
CA VAL A 525 18.45 14.19 -10.99
C VAL A 525 18.30 13.21 -12.17
N GLY A 526 18.02 13.71 -13.35
CA GLY A 526 17.93 12.92 -14.57
C GLY A 526 17.66 13.75 -15.81
N ARG A 527 17.95 13.18 -16.96
CA ARG A 527 17.63 13.78 -18.28
C ARG A 527 17.52 12.75 -19.38
N HIS A 528 16.78 13.11 -20.40
CA HIS A 528 16.72 12.38 -21.66
C HIS A 528 16.42 13.32 -22.85
N THR A 529 16.56 12.82 -24.06
CA THR A 529 16.14 13.54 -25.27
C THR A 529 14.62 13.72 -25.27
N THR A 530 14.16 14.93 -25.56
CA THR A 530 12.72 15.24 -25.61
C THR A 530 12.00 14.35 -26.61
N LEU A 531 10.89 13.76 -26.16
CA LEU A 531 10.09 12.81 -26.94
C LEU A 531 9.42 13.47 -28.14
N PRO A 532 9.19 12.74 -29.23
CA PRO A 532 8.69 13.30 -30.48
C PRO A 532 7.31 13.98 -30.37
N THR A 533 6.37 13.39 -29.63
CA THR A 533 5.02 13.96 -29.45
C THR A 533 5.06 15.19 -28.55
N THR A 534 5.87 15.16 -27.51
CA THR A 534 6.16 16.29 -26.62
C THR A 534 6.66 17.53 -27.39
N LYS A 535 7.41 17.36 -28.48
CA LYS A 535 7.86 18.47 -29.35
C LYS A 535 6.73 19.13 -30.14
N ARG A 536 5.62 18.45 -30.32
CA ARG A 536 4.54 18.86 -31.23
C ARG A 536 3.31 19.39 -30.53
N TYR A 537 3.03 18.92 -29.33
CA TYR A 537 1.78 19.20 -28.59
C TYR A 537 2.04 19.86 -27.25
N PRO A 538 1.13 20.72 -26.76
CA PRO A 538 1.21 21.28 -25.43
C PRO A 538 1.21 20.18 -24.35
N LEU A 539 1.86 20.46 -23.24
CA LEU A 539 1.89 19.64 -22.04
C LEU A 539 0.98 20.21 -20.97
N PHE A 540 0.31 19.36 -20.24
CA PHE A 540 -0.44 19.66 -19.03
C PHE A 540 0.03 18.77 -17.88
N PHE A 541 -0.29 19.14 -16.63
CA PHE A 541 0.15 18.40 -15.46
C PHE A 541 -1.00 17.72 -14.71
N MET A 542 -0.66 16.66 -14.00
CA MET A 542 -1.50 15.98 -13.04
C MET A 542 -0.76 15.77 -11.72
N ILE A 543 -1.51 15.78 -10.61
CA ILE A 543 -1.02 15.52 -9.25
C ILE A 543 -1.99 14.52 -8.63
N ASN A 544 -1.47 13.41 -8.09
CA ASN A 544 -2.33 12.42 -7.45
C ASN A 544 -1.69 11.76 -6.23
N LEU A 545 -2.54 11.30 -5.34
CA LEU A 545 -2.24 10.22 -4.43
C LEU A 545 -3.05 9.00 -4.87
N ALA A 546 -2.45 8.16 -5.71
CA ALA A 546 -2.95 6.85 -6.07
C ALA A 546 -2.55 5.80 -5.03
N THR A 547 -3.07 4.60 -5.20
CA THR A 547 -2.69 3.42 -4.41
C THR A 547 -2.56 2.19 -5.30
N GLY A 548 -1.70 1.25 -4.93
CA GLY A 548 -1.49 0.01 -5.68
C GLY A 548 -0.40 0.14 -6.75
N GLY A 549 -0.78 0.09 -8.02
CA GLY A 549 0.21 0.10 -9.13
C GLY A 549 0.96 -1.20 -9.28
N GLY A 550 0.30 -2.33 -8.96
CA GLY A 550 0.90 -3.68 -8.96
C GLY A 550 1.44 -4.11 -7.59
N TRP A 551 1.26 -3.31 -6.54
CA TRP A 551 1.67 -3.60 -5.17
C TRP A 551 0.49 -3.73 -4.22
N PRO A 552 0.61 -4.55 -3.16
CA PRO A 552 -0.38 -4.58 -2.09
C PRO A 552 -0.52 -3.20 -1.44
N VAL A 553 -1.73 -2.83 -1.06
CA VAL A 553 -2.02 -1.64 -0.25
C VAL A 553 -2.30 -2.12 1.17
N ASP A 554 -1.62 -1.54 2.17
CA ASP A 554 -1.85 -1.80 3.59
C ASP A 554 -1.76 -0.50 4.39
N LEU A 555 -2.89 0.14 4.58
CA LEU A 555 -3.02 1.34 5.40
C LEU A 555 -3.46 1.02 6.85
N SER A 556 -3.48 -0.25 7.24
CA SER A 556 -3.98 -0.70 8.56
C SER A 556 -3.21 -0.10 9.74
N ARG A 557 -1.91 0.18 9.59
CA ARG A 557 -1.09 0.88 10.62
C ARG A 557 -1.47 2.35 10.78
N TYR A 558 -2.20 2.93 9.82
CA TYR A 558 -2.46 4.35 9.66
C TYR A 558 -3.96 4.66 9.69
N ASN A 559 -4.75 3.88 10.42
CA ASN A 559 -6.21 4.01 10.52
C ASN A 559 -6.94 3.91 9.17
N GLY A 560 -6.36 3.23 8.18
CA GLY A 560 -6.89 3.13 6.83
C GLY A 560 -6.75 4.41 6.00
N MET A 561 -5.84 5.32 6.36
CA MET A 561 -5.66 6.61 5.69
C MET A 561 -4.20 6.89 5.38
N ALA A 562 -3.97 7.66 4.30
CA ALA A 562 -2.67 8.25 3.97
C ALA A 562 -2.87 9.63 3.35
N ASP A 563 -2.04 10.60 3.73
CA ASP A 563 -2.16 11.99 3.25
C ASP A 563 -0.92 12.42 2.48
N MET A 564 -1.13 12.97 1.30
CA MET A 564 -0.16 13.73 0.54
C MET A 564 -0.48 15.22 0.69
N TYR A 565 0.54 16.02 0.87
CA TYR A 565 0.41 17.47 0.95
C TYR A 565 1.13 18.14 -0.20
N VAL A 566 0.47 19.11 -0.84
CA VAL A 566 1.01 19.94 -1.91
C VAL A 566 1.04 21.38 -1.44
N ASP A 567 2.22 22.00 -1.49
CA ASP A 567 2.46 23.38 -1.07
C ASP A 567 2.19 24.37 -2.21
N PHE A 568 2.72 24.05 -3.38
CA PHE A 568 2.45 24.83 -4.58
C PHE A 568 2.69 24.02 -5.87
N VAL A 569 2.11 24.51 -6.95
CA VAL A 569 2.44 24.12 -8.32
C VAL A 569 2.67 25.38 -9.17
N ARG A 570 3.67 25.36 -10.05
CA ARG A 570 4.03 26.49 -10.93
C ARG A 570 4.36 26.00 -12.33
N VAL A 571 4.02 26.84 -13.31
CA VAL A 571 4.33 26.59 -14.73
C VAL A 571 4.94 27.85 -15.33
N TYR A 572 6.06 27.68 -16.01
CA TYR A 572 6.82 28.75 -16.68
C TYR A 572 6.94 28.44 -18.17
N LYS A 573 6.98 29.53 -18.98
CA LYS A 573 7.16 29.49 -20.43
C LYS A 573 8.06 30.64 -20.92
#